data_edebe011eb395fa60397a7596930c80e
#
_entry.id   edebe011eb395fa60397a7596930c80e
#
_cell.length_a   1.000
_cell.length_b   1.000
_cell.length_c   1.000
_cell.angle_alpha   90.00
_cell.angle_beta   90.00
_cell.angle_gamma   90.00
#
_symmetry.space_group_name_H-M   'P 1'
#
loop_
_entity.id
_entity.type
_entity.pdbx_description
1 polymer ?
#
loop_
_entity_poly.entity_id
_entity_poly.type
_entity_poly.pdbx_seq_one_letter_code
_entity_poly.pdbx_strand_id
1 'polypeptide(L)'
;MHHIIQFLRPGDILCIDRLGDDKHACLGGGVAAAIVASGCSGVILDGPCTDVPELKEYGLQVWCKGNSPITTRIYNIGGSFNVPVSIGGVATNPGDVVIADFSGVLIMPKDEAEADVDWALEKQKAEPATHKKLFNGSFIGDLSGASNYVKQKEN
;
A
#
# COMPACT_ATOMS: atom_id res chain seq x y z
N MET A 1 -17.31 -9.85 -2.19
CA MET A 1 -16.59 -8.87 -3.00
C MET A 1 -17.39 -8.38 -4.19
N HIS A 2 -17.92 -9.23 -5.11
CA HIS A 2 -18.59 -8.78 -6.33
C HIS A 2 -19.63 -7.67 -6.11
N HIS A 3 -20.43 -7.77 -5.06
CA HIS A 3 -21.46 -6.77 -4.75
C HIS A 3 -20.90 -5.42 -4.30
N ILE A 4 -19.75 -5.38 -3.61
CA ILE A 4 -19.24 -4.13 -3.02
C ILE A 4 -18.55 -3.21 -4.04
N ILE A 5 -18.11 -3.76 -5.19
CA ILE A 5 -17.40 -2.98 -6.21
C ILE A 5 -18.23 -1.80 -6.73
N GLN A 6 -19.55 -1.95 -6.81
CA GLN A 6 -20.45 -0.87 -7.22
C GLN A 6 -20.43 0.37 -6.30
N PHE A 7 -19.87 0.27 -5.10
CA PHE A 7 -19.77 1.37 -4.15
C PHE A 7 -18.39 2.05 -4.16
N LEU A 8 -17.42 1.50 -4.91
CA LEU A 8 -16.12 2.11 -5.09
C LEU A 8 -16.25 3.39 -5.91
N ARG A 9 -15.39 4.36 -5.62
CA ARG A 9 -15.33 5.66 -6.28
C ARG A 9 -13.98 5.82 -6.98
N PRO A 10 -13.92 6.67 -8.01
CA PRO A 10 -12.65 7.04 -8.60
C PRO A 10 -11.68 7.60 -7.55
N GLY A 11 -10.45 7.06 -7.54
CA GLY A 11 -9.42 7.43 -6.58
C GLY A 11 -9.38 6.60 -5.30
N ASP A 12 -10.39 5.79 -5.02
CA ASP A 12 -10.35 4.88 -3.86
C ASP A 12 -9.22 3.85 -4.00
N ILE A 13 -8.70 3.39 -2.86
CA ILE A 13 -7.88 2.20 -2.74
C ILE A 13 -8.67 1.17 -1.93
N LEU A 14 -8.89 0.00 -2.52
CA LEU A 14 -9.65 -1.08 -1.87
C LEU A 14 -8.73 -1.91 -0.97
N CYS A 15 -8.88 -1.80 0.34
CA CYS A 15 -8.16 -2.60 1.33
C CYS A 15 -8.99 -3.82 1.72
N ILE A 16 -8.42 -5.03 1.55
CA ILE A 16 -9.12 -6.30 1.75
C ILE A 16 -8.40 -7.12 2.82
N ASP A 17 -9.03 -7.23 3.98
CA ASP A 17 -8.63 -8.16 5.03
C ASP A 17 -9.18 -9.56 4.72
N ARG A 18 -8.30 -10.56 4.70
CA ARG A 18 -8.65 -11.95 4.45
C ARG A 18 -8.77 -12.78 5.73
N LEU A 19 -8.67 -12.15 6.90
CA LEU A 19 -8.73 -12.81 8.20
C LEU A 19 -7.73 -13.98 8.31
N GLY A 20 -6.53 -13.82 7.73
CA GLY A 20 -5.47 -14.82 7.72
C GLY A 20 -5.60 -15.91 6.66
N ASP A 21 -6.57 -15.82 5.73
CA ASP A 21 -6.63 -16.74 4.59
C ASP A 21 -5.55 -16.39 3.56
N ASP A 22 -4.46 -17.09 3.62
CA ASP A 22 -3.30 -17.01 2.72
C ASP A 22 -3.34 -18.01 1.56
N LYS A 23 -4.43 -18.77 1.44
CA LYS A 23 -4.56 -19.88 0.49
C LYS A 23 -5.48 -19.57 -0.70
N HIS A 24 -6.59 -18.88 -0.48
CA HIS A 24 -7.59 -18.67 -1.50
C HIS A 24 -7.54 -17.25 -2.08
N ALA A 25 -7.25 -17.15 -3.37
CA ALA A 25 -7.28 -15.88 -4.10
C ALA A 25 -8.71 -15.37 -4.27
N CYS A 26 -8.98 -14.17 -3.77
CA CYS A 26 -10.28 -13.51 -3.94
C CYS A 26 -10.27 -12.45 -5.05
N LEU A 27 -9.10 -12.10 -5.58
CA LEU A 27 -8.88 -11.15 -6.66
C LEU A 27 -8.31 -11.90 -7.87
N GLY A 28 -9.03 -11.94 -8.95
CA GLY A 28 -8.63 -12.46 -10.25
C GLY A 28 -9.12 -11.56 -11.37
N GLY A 29 -8.94 -11.97 -12.63
CA GLY A 29 -9.16 -11.13 -13.81
C GLY A 29 -10.55 -10.49 -13.89
N GLY A 30 -11.62 -11.23 -13.65
CA GLY A 30 -12.98 -10.67 -13.69
C GLY A 30 -13.26 -9.63 -12.61
N VAL A 31 -12.74 -9.85 -11.40
CA VAL A 31 -12.85 -8.87 -10.30
C VAL A 31 -11.99 -7.65 -10.58
N ALA A 32 -10.78 -7.86 -11.10
CA ALA A 32 -9.87 -6.78 -11.49
C ALA A 32 -10.48 -5.86 -12.55
N ALA A 33 -11.06 -6.43 -13.60
CA ALA A 33 -11.75 -5.65 -14.64
C ALA A 33 -12.87 -4.78 -14.07
N ALA A 34 -13.67 -5.32 -13.15
CA ALA A 34 -14.74 -4.55 -12.49
C ALA A 34 -14.19 -3.42 -11.59
N ILE A 35 -13.10 -3.66 -10.88
CA ILE A 35 -12.43 -2.65 -10.04
C ILE A 35 -11.86 -1.52 -10.91
N VAL A 36 -11.17 -1.85 -12.01
CA VAL A 36 -10.66 -0.84 -12.95
C VAL A 36 -11.80 -0.02 -13.55
N ALA A 37 -12.90 -0.67 -13.93
CA ALA A 37 -14.08 0.01 -14.49
C ALA A 37 -14.75 0.97 -13.48
N SER A 38 -14.59 0.76 -12.17
CA SER A 38 -15.07 1.68 -11.14
C SER A 38 -14.22 2.94 -10.97
N GLY A 39 -13.02 2.98 -11.56
CA GLY A 39 -12.04 4.05 -11.38
C GLY A 39 -11.24 3.95 -10.07
N CYS A 40 -11.34 2.82 -9.35
CA CYS A 40 -10.54 2.55 -8.17
C CYS A 40 -9.05 2.53 -8.55
N SER A 41 -8.21 3.20 -7.76
CA SER A 41 -6.78 3.42 -8.06
C SER A 41 -5.90 2.21 -7.77
N GLY A 42 -6.34 1.30 -6.89
CA GLY A 42 -5.55 0.13 -6.54
C GLY A 42 -6.19 -0.75 -5.49
N VAL A 43 -5.53 -1.86 -5.20
CA VAL A 43 -5.98 -2.84 -4.21
C VAL A 43 -4.82 -3.21 -3.28
N ILE A 44 -5.07 -3.16 -1.98
CA ILE A 44 -4.21 -3.74 -0.96
C ILE A 44 -4.92 -4.99 -0.43
N LEU A 45 -4.32 -6.14 -0.65
CA LEU A 45 -4.92 -7.43 -0.34
C LEU A 45 -4.09 -8.17 0.70
N ASP A 46 -4.61 -8.34 1.91
CA ASP A 46 -3.96 -9.12 2.96
C ASP A 46 -4.15 -10.63 2.76
N GLY A 47 -3.78 -11.10 1.56
CA GLY A 47 -3.89 -12.45 1.07
C GLY A 47 -3.40 -12.58 -0.36
N PRO A 48 -3.56 -13.76 -1.00
CA PRO A 48 -3.10 -13.97 -2.38
C PRO A 48 -4.09 -13.46 -3.43
N CYS A 49 -3.56 -13.09 -4.62
CA CYS A 49 -4.32 -12.88 -5.85
C CYS A 49 -4.12 -14.04 -6.86
N THR A 50 -4.80 -13.97 -7.99
CA THR A 50 -4.61 -14.85 -9.15
C THR A 50 -4.64 -14.05 -10.45
N ASP A 51 -4.46 -14.69 -11.58
CA ASP A 51 -4.57 -14.09 -12.92
C ASP A 51 -3.67 -12.85 -13.11
N VAL A 52 -2.44 -12.94 -12.59
CA VAL A 52 -1.46 -11.83 -12.59
C VAL A 52 -1.22 -11.22 -13.99
N PRO A 53 -1.17 -11.99 -15.09
CA PRO A 53 -1.05 -11.41 -16.43
C PRO A 53 -2.19 -10.44 -16.75
N GLU A 54 -3.43 -10.78 -16.42
CA GLU A 54 -4.61 -9.96 -16.67
C GLU A 54 -4.64 -8.72 -15.77
N LEU A 55 -4.24 -8.85 -14.50
CA LEU A 55 -4.10 -7.71 -13.61
C LEU A 55 -3.13 -6.65 -14.17
N LYS A 56 -2.02 -7.11 -14.75
CA LYS A 56 -1.02 -6.26 -15.40
C LYS A 56 -1.55 -5.64 -16.69
N GLU A 57 -2.24 -6.43 -17.52
CA GLU A 57 -2.84 -5.97 -18.77
C GLU A 57 -3.86 -4.86 -18.52
N TYR A 58 -4.67 -5.00 -17.47
CA TYR A 58 -5.66 -3.97 -17.08
C TYR A 58 -5.04 -2.77 -16.34
N GLY A 59 -3.75 -2.83 -16.02
CA GLY A 59 -3.04 -1.77 -15.30
C GLY A 59 -3.48 -1.59 -13.84
N LEU A 60 -4.15 -2.59 -13.26
CA LEU A 60 -4.55 -2.54 -11.86
C LEU A 60 -3.33 -2.65 -10.94
N GLN A 61 -3.14 -1.65 -10.09
CA GLN A 61 -2.11 -1.68 -9.07
C GLN A 61 -2.55 -2.58 -7.91
N VAL A 62 -1.78 -3.63 -7.59
CA VAL A 62 -2.12 -4.60 -6.55
C VAL A 62 -0.93 -4.89 -5.66
N TRP A 63 -1.08 -4.71 -4.36
CA TRP A 63 -0.17 -5.17 -3.33
C TRP A 63 -0.83 -6.33 -2.57
N CYS A 64 -0.21 -7.49 -2.58
CA CYS A 64 -0.77 -8.71 -2.01
C CYS A 64 0.30 -9.63 -1.41
N LYS A 65 -0.09 -10.63 -0.65
CA LYS A 65 0.81 -11.62 -0.03
C LYS A 65 1.29 -12.72 -0.98
N GLY A 66 1.05 -12.56 -2.29
CA GLY A 66 1.51 -13.51 -3.30
C GLY A 66 0.38 -14.02 -4.19
N ASN A 67 0.59 -15.16 -4.84
CA ASN A 67 -0.32 -15.72 -5.82
C ASN A 67 -0.85 -17.09 -5.38
N SER A 68 -2.09 -17.40 -5.71
CA SER A 68 -2.66 -18.73 -5.52
C SER A 68 -3.53 -19.12 -6.72
N PRO A 69 -3.42 -20.37 -7.23
CA PRO A 69 -4.31 -20.89 -8.25
C PRO A 69 -5.69 -21.29 -7.67
N ILE A 70 -5.83 -21.30 -6.34
CA ILE A 70 -7.07 -21.71 -5.68
C ILE A 70 -7.93 -20.46 -5.47
N THR A 71 -9.05 -20.39 -6.17
CA THR A 71 -9.99 -19.26 -6.06
C THR A 71 -11.04 -19.50 -4.98
N THR A 72 -11.71 -18.42 -4.58
CA THR A 72 -12.87 -18.48 -3.67
C THR A 72 -14.13 -18.95 -4.40
N ARG A 73 -15.10 -19.47 -3.61
CA ARG A 73 -16.45 -19.79 -4.06
C ARG A 73 -17.49 -19.01 -3.26
N ILE A 74 -18.69 -18.87 -3.83
CA ILE A 74 -19.81 -18.24 -3.14
C ILE A 74 -20.48 -19.29 -2.26
N TYR A 75 -20.25 -19.21 -0.94
CA TYR A 75 -20.84 -20.11 0.05
C TYR A 75 -21.92 -19.44 0.91
N ASN A 76 -22.39 -18.27 0.50
CA ASN A 76 -23.30 -17.45 1.31
C ASN A 76 -22.75 -17.11 2.70
N ILE A 77 -21.43 -17.02 2.81
CA ILE A 77 -20.74 -16.52 3.99
C ILE A 77 -20.64 -15.00 3.84
N GLY A 78 -21.13 -14.29 4.82
CA GLY A 78 -21.10 -12.83 4.84
C GLY A 78 -19.69 -12.27 4.97
N GLY A 79 -19.62 -10.97 4.96
CA GLY A 79 -18.44 -10.16 5.23
C GLY A 79 -18.92 -8.75 5.57
N SER A 80 -18.00 -7.88 5.94
CA SER A 80 -18.29 -6.48 6.22
C SER A 80 -17.66 -5.59 5.16
N PHE A 81 -18.24 -4.44 4.92
CA PHE A 81 -17.76 -3.44 3.98
C PHE A 81 -17.78 -2.06 4.65
N ASN A 82 -16.80 -1.24 4.34
CA ASN A 82 -16.62 0.11 4.88
C ASN A 82 -16.55 0.11 6.43
N VAL A 83 -15.76 -0.81 6.97
CA VAL A 83 -15.48 -0.97 8.40
C VAL A 83 -13.97 -1.00 8.61
N PRO A 84 -13.48 -0.75 9.84
CA PRO A 84 -12.08 -0.98 10.18
C PRO A 84 -11.66 -2.42 9.91
N VAL A 85 -10.46 -2.61 9.33
CA VAL A 85 -9.86 -3.91 8.99
C VAL A 85 -8.41 -3.95 9.45
N SER A 86 -7.79 -5.12 9.40
CA SER A 86 -6.35 -5.29 9.63
C SER A 86 -5.66 -5.63 8.32
N ILE A 87 -4.69 -4.82 7.91
CA ILE A 87 -3.89 -5.05 6.70
C ILE A 87 -2.43 -5.21 7.11
N GLY A 88 -1.90 -6.42 6.97
CA GLY A 88 -0.53 -6.70 7.40
C GLY A 88 -0.27 -6.45 8.88
N GLY A 89 -1.29 -6.54 9.73
CA GLY A 89 -1.23 -6.22 11.16
C GLY A 89 -1.44 -4.75 11.50
N VAL A 90 -1.66 -3.89 10.51
CA VAL A 90 -1.94 -2.46 10.70
C VAL A 90 -3.45 -2.23 10.70
N ALA A 91 -3.97 -1.55 11.74
CA ALA A 91 -5.37 -1.13 11.77
C ALA A 91 -5.61 -0.08 10.66
N THR A 92 -6.58 -0.34 9.80
CA THR A 92 -6.90 0.46 8.62
C THR A 92 -8.37 0.85 8.68
N ASN A 93 -8.65 2.13 8.67
CA ASN A 93 -10.01 2.65 8.74
C ASN A 93 -10.47 3.16 7.37
N PRO A 94 -11.78 3.13 7.09
CA PRO A 94 -12.31 3.83 5.93
C PRO A 94 -11.94 5.32 5.98
N GLY A 95 -11.34 5.81 4.90
CA GLY A 95 -10.88 7.21 4.79
C GLY A 95 -9.42 7.44 5.14
N ASP A 96 -8.69 6.43 5.61
CA ASP A 96 -7.24 6.50 5.77
C ASP A 96 -6.54 6.75 4.42
N VAL A 97 -5.41 7.44 4.46
CA VAL A 97 -4.57 7.68 3.30
C VAL A 97 -3.65 6.48 3.08
N VAL A 98 -3.55 6.04 1.83
CA VAL A 98 -2.66 4.97 1.40
C VAL A 98 -1.58 5.53 0.49
N ILE A 99 -0.32 5.27 0.82
CA ILE A 99 0.83 5.50 -0.05
C ILE A 99 1.47 4.14 -0.32
N ALA A 100 1.56 3.76 -1.59
CA ALA A 100 2.02 2.44 -1.97
C ALA A 100 2.91 2.51 -3.21
N ASP A 101 4.07 1.86 -3.12
CA ASP A 101 5.06 1.76 -4.19
C ASP A 101 5.76 0.39 -4.20
N PHE A 102 6.90 0.29 -4.87
CA PHE A 102 7.72 -0.95 -4.87
C PHE A 102 8.34 -1.29 -3.51
N SER A 103 8.43 -0.33 -2.58
CA SER A 103 8.99 -0.54 -1.25
C SER A 103 7.95 -1.14 -0.30
N GLY A 104 6.68 -0.95 -0.59
CA GLY A 104 5.58 -1.46 0.22
C GLY A 104 4.38 -0.52 0.31
N VAL A 105 3.66 -0.66 1.40
CA VAL A 105 2.41 0.07 1.66
C VAL A 105 2.49 0.77 3.00
N LEU A 106 2.21 2.06 3.01
CA LEU A 106 2.03 2.89 4.20
C LEU A 106 0.55 3.29 4.28
N ILE A 107 -0.05 3.10 5.43
CA ILE A 107 -1.44 3.51 5.71
C ILE A 107 -1.43 4.38 6.95
N MET A 108 -2.08 5.54 6.89
CA MET A 108 -2.12 6.48 7.99
C MET A 108 -3.43 7.25 8.03
N PRO A 109 -3.86 7.77 9.18
CA PRO A 109 -4.99 8.70 9.27
C PRO A 109 -4.77 9.92 8.38
N LYS A 110 -5.86 10.45 7.86
CA LYS A 110 -5.82 11.59 6.94
C LYS A 110 -5.18 12.84 7.56
N ASP A 111 -5.46 13.12 8.82
CA ASP A 111 -4.92 14.27 9.55
C ASP A 111 -3.39 14.16 9.76
N GLU A 112 -2.86 12.96 10.00
CA GLU A 112 -1.44 12.72 10.06
C GLU A 112 -0.79 12.95 8.68
N ALA A 113 -1.39 12.41 7.62
CA ALA A 113 -0.91 12.62 6.25
C ALA A 113 -0.87 14.10 5.88
N GLU A 114 -1.92 14.86 6.21
CA GLU A 114 -1.98 16.30 5.95
C GLU A 114 -0.93 17.09 6.75
N ALA A 115 -0.62 16.66 7.98
CA ALA A 115 0.40 17.32 8.80
C ALA A 115 1.83 17.11 8.27
N ASP A 116 2.12 15.94 7.69
CA ASP A 116 3.49 15.55 7.35
C ASP A 116 3.83 15.71 5.86
N VAL A 117 2.85 15.93 4.98
CA VAL A 117 3.05 15.92 3.53
C VAL A 117 4.06 16.99 3.06
N ASP A 118 3.99 18.20 3.59
CA ASP A 118 4.90 19.28 3.18
C ASP A 118 6.34 18.98 3.58
N TRP A 119 6.56 18.47 4.80
CA TRP A 119 7.87 18.04 5.25
C TRP A 119 8.44 16.89 4.40
N ALA A 120 7.61 15.90 4.07
CA ALA A 120 8.01 14.78 3.22
C ALA A 120 8.41 15.24 1.81
N LEU A 121 7.64 16.15 1.21
CA LEU A 121 7.92 16.73 -0.10
C LEU A 121 9.21 17.57 -0.10
N GLU A 122 9.48 18.32 0.95
CA GLU A 122 10.74 19.06 1.10
C GLU A 122 11.95 18.12 1.19
N LYS A 123 11.83 17.03 1.95
CA LYS A 123 12.88 16.00 2.02
C LYS A 123 13.15 15.37 0.67
N GLN A 124 12.09 14.97 -0.05
CA GLN A 124 12.19 14.39 -1.39
C GLN A 124 12.87 15.35 -2.38
N LYS A 125 12.53 16.64 -2.35
CA LYS A 125 13.16 17.66 -3.20
C LYS A 125 14.66 17.84 -2.89
N ALA A 126 15.07 17.69 -1.64
CA ALA A 126 16.45 17.85 -1.21
C ALA A 126 17.33 16.61 -1.50
N GLU A 127 16.73 15.45 -1.70
CA GLU A 127 17.42 14.16 -1.83
C GLU A 127 18.45 14.12 -2.97
N PRO A 128 18.19 14.59 -4.21
CA PRO A 128 19.18 14.58 -5.29
C PRO A 128 20.45 15.38 -4.98
N ALA A 129 20.30 16.49 -4.26
CA ALA A 129 21.46 17.29 -3.83
C ALA A 129 22.30 16.56 -2.77
N THR A 130 21.64 15.82 -1.88
CA THR A 130 22.31 14.98 -0.88
C THR A 130 23.05 13.83 -1.55
N HIS A 131 22.44 13.14 -2.51
CA HIS A 131 23.09 12.08 -3.29
C HIS A 131 24.34 12.60 -4.01
N LYS A 132 24.28 13.78 -4.62
CA LYS A 132 25.42 14.40 -5.27
C LYS A 132 26.59 14.64 -4.29
N LYS A 133 26.33 15.10 -3.07
CA LYS A 133 27.37 15.27 -2.03
C LYS A 133 27.99 13.92 -1.66
N LEU A 134 27.19 12.87 -1.49
CA LEU A 134 27.66 11.52 -1.16
C LEU A 134 28.58 10.97 -2.27
N PHE A 135 28.17 11.08 -3.54
CA PHE A 135 29.00 10.66 -4.68
C PHE A 135 30.30 11.48 -4.79
N ASN A 136 30.34 12.68 -4.24
CA ASN A 136 31.55 13.52 -4.18
C ASN A 136 32.38 13.30 -2.90
N GLY A 137 32.13 12.23 -2.13
CA GLY A 137 32.94 11.81 -1.00
C GLY A 137 32.49 12.33 0.36
N SER A 138 31.33 12.95 0.48
CA SER A 138 30.77 13.30 1.80
C SER A 138 30.29 12.05 2.53
N PHE A 139 30.38 12.04 3.86
CA PHE A 139 29.90 10.93 4.68
C PHE A 139 28.46 11.12 5.07
N ILE A 140 27.64 10.07 4.94
CA ILE A 140 26.22 10.11 5.26
C ILE A 140 25.96 10.46 6.73
N GLY A 141 26.80 9.97 7.65
CA GLY A 141 26.69 10.27 9.07
C GLY A 141 26.83 11.75 9.40
N ASP A 142 27.70 12.47 8.65
CA ASP A 142 27.89 13.91 8.83
C ASP A 142 26.73 14.71 8.23
N LEU A 143 26.22 14.28 7.05
CA LEU A 143 25.08 14.92 6.39
C LEU A 143 23.77 14.75 7.16
N SER A 144 23.57 13.60 7.80
CA SER A 144 22.39 13.28 8.61
C SER A 144 22.49 13.79 10.06
N GLY A 145 23.70 14.17 10.51
CA GLY A 145 24.00 14.51 11.90
C GLY A 145 24.22 13.30 12.81
N ALA A 146 24.13 12.07 12.32
CA ALA A 146 24.30 10.86 13.13
C ALA A 146 25.70 10.77 13.76
N SER A 147 26.73 11.21 13.04
CA SER A 147 28.12 11.27 13.58
C SER A 147 28.23 12.11 14.86
N ASN A 148 27.41 13.12 15.04
CA ASN A 148 27.45 13.97 16.23
C ASN A 148 27.00 13.21 17.50
N TYR A 149 26.02 12.34 17.37
CA TYR A 149 25.52 11.51 18.49
C TYR A 149 26.54 10.46 18.91
N VAL A 150 27.33 9.93 17.98
CA VAL A 150 28.41 8.98 18.30
C VAL A 150 29.53 9.69 19.04
N LYS A 151 30.01 10.83 18.52
CA LYS A 151 31.09 11.62 19.13
C LYS A 151 30.77 12.14 20.54
N GLN A 152 29.49 12.42 20.85
CA GLN A 152 29.05 12.82 22.19
C GLN A 152 29.11 11.69 23.22
N LYS A 153 29.07 10.42 22.80
CA LYS A 153 29.14 9.25 23.70
C LYS A 153 30.60 8.80 23.99
N GLU A 154 31.57 9.30 23.22
CA GLU A 154 32.98 8.98 23.38
C GLU A 154 33.69 9.95 24.31
N ASN A 155 33.01 11.02 24.74
CA ASN A 155 33.45 11.99 25.76
C ASN A 155 32.70 11.79 27.09
#